data_bebd742380c6c4dde13eb56367108260
#
_entry.id   bebd742380c6c4dde13eb56367108260
#
_cell.length_a   1.000
_cell.length_b   1.000
_cell.length_c   1.000
_cell.angle_alpha   90.00
_cell.angle_beta   90.00
_cell.angle_gamma   90.00
#
_symmetry.space_group_name_H-M   'P 1'
#
loop_
_entity.id
_entity.type
_entity.pdbx_description
1 polymer ?
#
loop_
_entity_poly.entity_id
_entity_poly.type
_entity_poly.pdbx_seq_one_letter_code
_entity_poly.pdbx_strand_id
1 'polypeptide(L)'
;MAGRGWGKTRTGAEWLARKALTTPGSEWAVIARTTSDCRKTCIEGESGLLRALGLRRESREYNRNTGEIRLPGGTVIYAFSAEQPDAIRGPNLSGAWADEVATWRYEQTWTEALMFALRKGAQPQIAATTTPRRTKLLRDLIAREDGSVAVTRGSTFENAEHLSPAFIAGIRARYEGTRLGRQELYGELLEDVPGALWTAEMIERARATLLPA
;
A
#
# COMPACT_ATOMS: atom_id res chain seq x y z
N MET A 1 5.97 0.36 6.13
CA MET A 1 5.95 -1.12 6.19
C MET A 1 5.66 -1.55 7.61
N ALA A 2 4.83 -2.58 7.82
CA ALA A 2 4.59 -3.05 9.19
C ALA A 2 3.99 -4.46 9.22
N GLY A 3 4.03 -5.07 10.41
CA GLY A 3 3.41 -6.37 10.68
C GLY A 3 1.89 -6.36 10.53
N ARG A 4 1.27 -7.55 10.55
CA ARG A 4 -0.19 -7.70 10.52
C ARG A 4 -0.82 -7.07 11.76
N GLY A 5 -1.98 -6.40 11.59
CA GLY A 5 -2.69 -5.78 12.70
C GLY A 5 -2.07 -4.47 13.23
N TRP A 6 -0.95 -4.00 12.69
CA TRP A 6 -0.33 -2.72 13.09
C TRP A 6 -1.19 -1.48 12.78
N GLY A 7 -2.16 -1.59 11.88
CA GLY A 7 -3.01 -0.47 11.49
C GLY A 7 -2.67 0.15 10.13
N LYS A 8 -1.94 -0.54 9.26
CA LYS A 8 -1.55 -0.06 7.91
C LYS A 8 -2.73 0.51 7.11
N THR A 9 -3.82 -0.25 7.00
CA THR A 9 -5.01 0.17 6.27
C THR A 9 -5.63 1.43 6.88
N ARG A 10 -5.72 1.51 8.21
CA ARG A 10 -6.21 2.69 8.91
C ARG A 10 -5.32 3.91 8.65
N THR A 11 -4.01 3.74 8.75
CA THR A 11 -3.03 4.81 8.47
C THR A 11 -3.18 5.35 7.04
N GLY A 12 -3.28 4.45 6.04
CA GLY A 12 -3.48 4.84 4.64
C GLY A 12 -4.80 5.57 4.42
N ALA A 13 -5.90 5.07 5.01
CA ALA A 13 -7.22 5.68 4.92
C ALA A 13 -7.26 7.07 5.55
N GLU A 14 -6.72 7.24 6.76
CA GLU A 14 -6.67 8.55 7.44
C GLU A 14 -5.78 9.55 6.70
N TRP A 15 -4.63 9.10 6.21
CA TRP A 15 -3.76 9.95 5.41
C TRP A 15 -4.48 10.46 4.16
N LEU A 16 -5.11 9.56 3.40
CA LEU A 16 -5.81 9.92 2.16
C LEU A 16 -7.03 10.81 2.45
N ALA A 17 -7.83 10.46 3.47
CA ALA A 17 -8.98 11.26 3.88
C ALA A 17 -8.56 12.68 4.27
N ARG A 18 -7.53 12.83 5.09
CA ARG A 18 -6.99 14.14 5.49
C ARG A 18 -6.55 14.95 4.27
N LYS A 19 -5.78 14.34 3.35
CA LYS A 19 -5.33 15.01 2.12
C LYS A 19 -6.49 15.47 1.25
N ALA A 20 -7.46 14.58 1.02
CA ALA A 20 -8.64 14.89 0.20
C ALA A 20 -9.50 16.00 0.79
N LEU A 21 -9.70 16.03 2.11
CA LEU A 21 -10.48 17.05 2.80
C LEU A 21 -9.78 18.42 2.86
N THR A 22 -8.45 18.44 2.90
CA THR A 22 -7.67 19.69 3.01
C THR A 22 -7.27 20.30 1.66
N THR A 23 -7.60 19.63 0.54
CA THR A 23 -7.23 20.10 -0.81
C THR A 23 -8.45 20.10 -1.74
N PRO A 24 -9.33 21.10 -1.67
CA PRO A 24 -10.52 21.16 -2.52
C PRO A 24 -10.20 21.10 -4.02
N GLY A 25 -11.06 20.46 -4.81
CA GLY A 25 -10.89 20.31 -6.25
C GLY A 25 -9.76 19.36 -6.69
N SER A 26 -9.13 18.66 -5.74
CA SER A 26 -8.07 17.69 -6.02
C SER A 26 -8.61 16.32 -6.44
N GLU A 27 -7.76 15.52 -7.05
CA GLU A 27 -8.07 14.15 -7.45
C GLU A 27 -7.08 13.17 -6.80
N TRP A 28 -7.61 12.17 -6.16
CA TRP A 28 -6.85 11.18 -5.40
C TRP A 28 -7.20 9.76 -5.85
N ALA A 29 -6.32 8.82 -5.58
CA ALA A 29 -6.62 7.42 -5.81
C ALA A 29 -6.37 6.57 -4.56
N VAL A 30 -7.20 5.54 -4.38
CA VAL A 30 -6.87 4.38 -3.57
C VAL A 30 -6.67 3.20 -4.51
N ILE A 31 -5.53 2.52 -4.38
CA ILE A 31 -5.13 1.43 -5.26
C ILE A 31 -4.81 0.22 -4.39
N ALA A 32 -5.51 -0.88 -4.63
CA ALA A 32 -5.24 -2.14 -3.95
C ALA A 32 -4.98 -3.25 -4.98
N ARG A 33 -4.53 -4.42 -4.52
CA ARG A 33 -4.20 -5.54 -5.39
C ARG A 33 -5.33 -5.86 -6.39
N THR A 34 -6.57 -6.01 -5.89
CA THR A 34 -7.75 -6.30 -6.71
C THR A 34 -8.85 -5.26 -6.47
N THR A 35 -9.82 -5.18 -7.39
CA THR A 35 -11.02 -4.35 -7.20
C THR A 35 -11.80 -4.75 -5.94
N SER A 36 -11.85 -6.05 -5.63
CA SER A 36 -12.50 -6.55 -4.42
C SER A 36 -11.78 -6.09 -3.15
N ASP A 37 -10.45 -6.18 -3.12
CA ASP A 37 -9.64 -5.72 -1.98
C ASP A 37 -9.80 -4.21 -1.79
N CYS A 38 -9.74 -3.45 -2.89
CA CYS A 38 -9.95 -2.00 -2.84
C CYS A 38 -11.30 -1.64 -2.21
N ARG A 39 -12.38 -2.24 -2.71
CA ARG A 39 -13.72 -1.95 -2.18
C ARG A 39 -13.91 -2.46 -0.77
N LYS A 40 -13.67 -3.76 -0.52
CA LYS A 40 -14.02 -4.41 0.76
C LYS A 40 -13.12 -4.02 1.92
N THR A 41 -11.84 -3.76 1.63
CA THR A 41 -10.84 -3.47 2.67
C THR A 41 -10.55 -1.98 2.76
N CYS A 42 -10.17 -1.35 1.62
CA CYS A 42 -9.69 0.03 1.65
C CYS A 42 -10.82 1.06 1.72
N ILE A 43 -11.99 0.77 1.14
CA ILE A 43 -13.12 1.73 1.15
C ILE A 43 -14.13 1.39 2.25
N GLU A 44 -14.80 0.23 2.14
CA GLU A 44 -15.94 -0.16 2.98
C GLU A 44 -15.53 -0.87 4.27
N GLY A 45 -14.26 -1.24 4.42
CA GLY A 45 -13.76 -1.95 5.58
C GLY A 45 -13.83 -1.11 6.86
N GLU A 46 -13.76 -1.76 8.01
CA GLU A 46 -13.82 -1.11 9.33
C GLU A 46 -12.73 -0.03 9.51
N SER A 47 -11.57 -0.25 8.94
CA SER A 47 -10.43 0.69 8.93
C SER A 47 -10.32 1.48 7.61
N GLY A 48 -11.36 1.46 6.78
CA GLY A 48 -11.33 2.02 5.43
C GLY A 48 -11.70 3.50 5.34
N LEU A 49 -11.69 3.98 4.09
CA LEU A 49 -11.90 5.39 3.76
C LEU A 49 -13.26 5.95 4.18
N LEU A 50 -14.36 5.18 4.03
CA LEU A 50 -15.66 5.69 4.44
C LEU A 50 -15.68 6.05 5.92
N ARG A 51 -15.08 5.21 6.77
CA ARG A 51 -14.97 5.49 8.19
C ARG A 51 -14.05 6.69 8.49
N ALA A 52 -12.92 6.81 7.80
CA ALA A 52 -12.01 7.93 7.95
C ALA A 52 -12.63 9.28 7.52
N LEU A 53 -13.53 9.23 6.53
CA LEU A 53 -14.28 10.40 6.03
C LEU A 53 -15.58 10.67 6.80
N GLY A 54 -15.96 9.83 7.77
CA GLY A 54 -17.26 9.93 8.46
C GLY A 54 -18.46 9.58 7.57
N LEU A 55 -18.24 8.85 6.48
CA LEU A 55 -19.26 8.44 5.53
C LEU A 55 -19.75 7.00 5.80
N ARG A 56 -20.93 6.69 5.22
CA ARG A 56 -21.52 5.35 5.21
C ARG A 56 -21.60 4.83 3.77
N ARG A 57 -21.91 3.55 3.60
CA ARG A 57 -22.08 2.91 2.27
C ARG A 57 -23.21 3.54 1.46
N GLU A 58 -24.22 4.06 2.14
CA GLU A 58 -25.40 4.70 1.56
C GLU A 58 -25.24 6.20 1.38
N SER A 59 -24.09 6.77 1.77
CA SER A 59 -23.81 8.19 1.58
C SER A 59 -23.80 8.54 0.09
N ARG A 60 -24.44 9.65 -0.25
CA ARG A 60 -24.53 10.15 -1.64
C ARG A 60 -23.19 10.47 -2.26
N GLU A 61 -22.19 10.74 -1.43
CA GLU A 61 -20.81 11.00 -1.81
C GLU A 61 -20.10 9.75 -2.37
N TYR A 62 -20.58 8.55 -2.03
CA TYR A 62 -19.97 7.29 -2.44
C TYR A 62 -20.79 6.58 -3.52
N ASN A 63 -20.23 6.46 -4.70
CA ASN A 63 -20.77 5.62 -5.77
C ASN A 63 -20.16 4.22 -5.72
N ARG A 64 -20.90 3.27 -5.20
CA ARG A 64 -20.45 1.89 -5.02
C ARG A 64 -20.16 1.16 -6.34
N ASN A 65 -20.80 1.54 -7.42
CA ASN A 65 -20.63 0.87 -8.71
C ASN A 65 -19.31 1.26 -9.39
N THR A 66 -18.95 2.55 -9.33
CA THR A 66 -17.71 3.08 -9.89
C THR A 66 -16.55 3.06 -8.90
N GLY A 67 -16.82 2.93 -7.60
CA GLY A 67 -15.82 3.05 -6.54
C GLY A 67 -15.41 4.50 -6.25
N GLU A 68 -16.10 5.49 -6.80
CA GLU A 68 -15.75 6.91 -6.61
C GLU A 68 -16.35 7.48 -5.32
N ILE A 69 -15.56 8.30 -4.64
CA ILE A 69 -16.04 9.15 -3.53
C ILE A 69 -15.87 10.59 -3.96
N ARG A 70 -17.00 11.34 -4.00
CA ARG A 70 -17.06 12.75 -4.39
C ARG A 70 -17.33 13.59 -3.16
N LEU A 71 -16.33 14.33 -2.71
CA LEU A 71 -16.42 15.17 -1.52
C LEU A 71 -16.91 16.58 -1.85
N PRO A 72 -17.49 17.29 -0.87
CA PRO A 72 -17.76 18.72 -1.00
C PRO A 72 -16.50 19.48 -1.43
N GLY A 73 -16.65 20.51 -2.24
CA GLY A 73 -15.52 21.28 -2.80
C GLY A 73 -14.90 20.67 -4.06
N GLY A 74 -15.54 19.61 -4.63
CA GLY A 74 -15.16 19.07 -5.94
C GLY A 74 -13.99 18.08 -5.90
N THR A 75 -13.55 17.66 -4.72
CA THR A 75 -12.51 16.62 -4.57
C THR A 75 -13.09 15.24 -4.91
N VAL A 76 -12.33 14.44 -5.66
CA VAL A 76 -12.70 13.08 -6.04
C VAL A 76 -11.63 12.09 -5.61
N ILE A 77 -12.06 10.96 -5.04
CA ILE A 77 -11.20 9.83 -4.77
C ILE A 77 -11.66 8.67 -5.65
N TYR A 78 -10.76 8.16 -6.48
CA TYR A 78 -10.98 7.02 -7.36
C TYR A 78 -10.49 5.73 -6.72
N ALA A 79 -11.17 4.61 -7.01
CA ALA A 79 -10.76 3.27 -6.61
C ALA A 79 -10.22 2.49 -7.81
N PHE A 80 -8.98 1.99 -7.69
CA PHE A 80 -8.36 1.22 -8.75
C PHE A 80 -7.84 -0.12 -8.27
N SER A 81 -7.76 -1.07 -9.20
CA SER A 81 -7.05 -2.33 -9.04
C SER A 81 -5.66 -2.23 -9.64
N ALA A 82 -4.66 -2.74 -8.92
CA ALA A 82 -3.31 -2.85 -9.45
C ALA A 82 -3.19 -3.89 -10.59
N GLU A 83 -4.21 -4.74 -10.78
CA GLU A 83 -4.30 -5.66 -11.91
C GLU A 83 -4.77 -4.98 -13.21
N GLN A 84 -5.19 -3.70 -13.14
CA GLN A 84 -5.68 -2.92 -14.27
C GLN A 84 -4.90 -1.60 -14.43
N PRO A 85 -3.61 -1.65 -14.80
CA PRO A 85 -2.76 -0.46 -14.87
C PRO A 85 -3.32 0.65 -15.76
N ASP A 86 -3.94 0.29 -16.88
CA ASP A 86 -4.44 1.27 -17.85
C ASP A 86 -5.58 2.15 -17.29
N ALA A 87 -6.38 1.63 -16.36
CA ALA A 87 -7.42 2.40 -15.70
C ALA A 87 -6.86 3.58 -14.86
N ILE A 88 -5.63 3.45 -14.35
CA ILE A 88 -4.98 4.46 -13.50
C ILE A 88 -4.45 5.63 -14.35
N ARG A 89 -4.18 5.42 -15.63
CA ARG A 89 -3.58 6.44 -16.52
C ARG A 89 -4.53 7.58 -16.87
N GLY A 90 -5.84 7.40 -16.70
CA GLY A 90 -6.87 8.37 -17.09
C GLY A 90 -6.83 9.68 -16.28
N PRO A 91 -7.01 9.65 -14.95
CA PRO A 91 -7.11 10.84 -14.13
C PRO A 91 -5.77 11.53 -13.90
N ASN A 92 -5.86 12.85 -13.57
CA ASN A 92 -4.72 13.65 -13.15
C ASN A 92 -4.65 13.69 -11.62
N LEU A 93 -3.89 12.81 -11.03
CA LEU A 93 -3.88 12.62 -9.58
C LEU A 93 -2.99 13.63 -8.85
N SER A 94 -3.49 14.13 -7.73
CA SER A 94 -2.73 14.89 -6.71
C SER A 94 -1.98 13.96 -5.76
N GLY A 95 -2.34 12.70 -5.73
CA GLY A 95 -1.67 11.67 -4.96
C GLY A 95 -2.49 10.40 -4.87
N ALA A 96 -1.93 9.39 -4.18
CA ALA A 96 -2.55 8.08 -4.04
C ALA A 96 -2.20 7.41 -2.72
N TRP A 97 -3.12 6.58 -2.23
CA TRP A 97 -2.82 5.54 -1.27
C TRP A 97 -2.73 4.20 -2.00
N ALA A 98 -1.56 3.60 -1.98
CA ALA A 98 -1.24 2.33 -2.59
C ALA A 98 -1.16 1.25 -1.49
N ASP A 99 -2.17 0.38 -1.41
CA ASP A 99 -2.27 -0.62 -0.35
C ASP A 99 -1.65 -1.96 -0.76
N GLU A 100 -0.90 -2.55 0.18
CA GLU A 100 -0.21 -3.85 0.05
C GLU A 100 0.63 -3.94 -1.24
N VAL A 101 1.42 -2.90 -1.54
CA VAL A 101 2.20 -2.77 -2.80
C VAL A 101 3.13 -3.96 -3.07
N ALA A 102 3.66 -4.61 -2.04
CA ALA A 102 4.49 -5.80 -2.21
C ALA A 102 3.72 -7.05 -2.69
N THR A 103 2.39 -6.97 -2.79
CA THR A 103 1.54 -8.05 -3.32
C THR A 103 1.09 -7.81 -4.75
N TRP A 104 1.40 -6.65 -5.33
CA TRP A 104 0.98 -6.30 -6.69
C TRP A 104 1.66 -7.20 -7.72
N ARG A 105 0.86 -7.68 -8.66
CA ARG A 105 1.34 -8.60 -9.70
C ARG A 105 2.18 -7.89 -10.76
N TYR A 106 1.81 -6.66 -11.11
CA TYR A 106 2.44 -5.90 -12.18
C TYR A 106 3.19 -4.70 -11.60
N GLU A 107 4.52 -4.73 -11.70
CA GLU A 107 5.38 -3.64 -11.25
C GLU A 107 5.12 -2.34 -12.04
N GLN A 108 4.76 -2.46 -13.32
CA GLN A 108 4.41 -1.32 -14.18
C GLN A 108 3.20 -0.52 -13.68
N THR A 109 2.35 -1.10 -12.84
CA THR A 109 1.28 -0.35 -12.17
C THR A 109 1.85 0.78 -11.33
N TRP A 110 2.95 0.53 -10.65
CA TRP A 110 3.67 1.55 -9.89
C TRP A 110 4.56 2.41 -10.79
N THR A 111 5.47 1.77 -11.54
CA THR A 111 6.57 2.46 -12.24
C THR A 111 6.12 3.29 -13.42
N GLU A 112 4.99 2.93 -14.02
CA GLU A 112 4.43 3.63 -15.17
C GLU A 112 3.06 4.23 -14.86
N ALA A 113 2.02 3.40 -14.64
CA ALA A 113 0.64 3.91 -14.59
C ALA A 113 0.45 4.95 -13.48
N LEU A 114 0.86 4.65 -12.24
CA LEU A 114 0.71 5.57 -11.12
C LEU A 114 1.65 6.77 -11.26
N MET A 115 2.93 6.55 -11.60
CA MET A 115 3.89 7.66 -11.73
C MET A 115 3.46 8.67 -12.78
N PHE A 116 2.94 8.23 -13.92
CA PHE A 116 2.44 9.13 -14.95
C PHE A 116 1.09 9.76 -14.63
N ALA A 117 0.29 9.19 -13.72
CA ALA A 117 -0.96 9.79 -13.27
C ALA A 117 -0.74 10.93 -12.26
N LEU A 118 0.39 10.94 -11.54
CA LEU A 118 0.73 11.93 -10.51
C LEU A 118 1.23 13.24 -11.11
N ARG A 119 0.31 14.07 -11.59
CA ARG A 119 0.67 15.31 -12.32
C ARG A 119 -0.17 16.54 -11.93
N LYS A 120 -1.00 16.44 -10.88
CA LYS A 120 -1.83 17.55 -10.39
C LYS A 120 -1.32 18.06 -9.06
N GLY A 121 -1.24 19.40 -8.92
CA GLY A 121 -0.75 20.07 -7.70
C GLY A 121 0.78 20.25 -7.69
N ALA A 122 1.26 21.01 -6.71
CA ALA A 122 2.68 21.36 -6.60
C ALA A 122 3.57 20.18 -6.15
N GLN A 123 3.02 19.28 -5.34
CA GLN A 123 3.75 18.14 -4.77
C GLN A 123 2.83 16.92 -4.67
N PRO A 124 2.63 16.17 -5.76
CA PRO A 124 1.92 14.90 -5.71
C PRO A 124 2.61 13.93 -4.75
N GLN A 125 1.83 13.24 -3.93
CA GLN A 125 2.36 12.35 -2.88
C GLN A 125 1.71 10.98 -2.91
N ILE A 126 2.47 9.97 -2.49
CA ILE A 126 1.96 8.60 -2.32
C ILE A 126 2.18 8.15 -0.87
N ALA A 127 1.14 7.59 -0.27
CA ALA A 127 1.28 6.74 0.90
C ALA A 127 1.26 5.27 0.44
N ALA A 128 2.35 4.54 0.63
CA ALA A 128 2.43 3.12 0.32
C ALA A 128 2.36 2.31 1.62
N THR A 129 1.39 1.40 1.71
CA THR A 129 1.24 0.48 2.83
C THR A 129 1.56 -0.94 2.39
N THR A 130 2.29 -1.70 3.20
CA THR A 130 2.59 -3.10 2.90
C THR A 130 3.14 -3.87 4.09
N THR A 131 2.85 -5.16 4.13
CA THR A 131 3.67 -6.13 4.86
C THR A 131 4.91 -6.40 3.99
N PRO A 132 6.13 -6.33 4.53
CA PRO A 132 7.33 -6.44 3.71
C PRO A 132 7.43 -7.81 3.04
N ARG A 133 7.72 -7.79 1.74
CA ARG A 133 8.03 -8.95 0.91
C ARG A 133 9.20 -8.61 0.01
N ARG A 134 9.98 -9.61 -0.38
CA ARG A 134 11.12 -9.42 -1.29
C ARG A 134 10.63 -9.19 -2.72
N THR A 135 10.18 -7.98 -3.01
CA THR A 135 9.90 -7.54 -4.37
C THR A 135 10.95 -6.52 -4.80
N LYS A 136 11.22 -6.45 -6.10
CA LYS A 136 12.14 -5.44 -6.65
C LYS A 136 11.63 -4.04 -6.30
N LEU A 137 10.32 -3.78 -6.50
CA LEU A 137 9.68 -2.50 -6.18
C LEU A 137 9.96 -2.07 -4.73
N LEU A 138 9.77 -2.96 -3.75
CA LEU A 138 9.96 -2.58 -2.35
C LEU A 138 11.43 -2.29 -2.02
N ARG A 139 12.37 -3.06 -2.58
CA ARG A 139 13.81 -2.79 -2.42
C ARG A 139 14.20 -1.45 -3.03
N ASP A 140 13.72 -1.16 -4.24
CA ASP A 140 14.02 0.09 -4.94
C ASP A 140 13.45 1.30 -4.18
N LEU A 141 12.25 1.17 -3.59
CA LEU A 141 11.65 2.22 -2.75
C LEU A 141 12.44 2.46 -1.46
N ILE A 142 12.87 1.40 -0.80
CA ILE A 142 13.68 1.51 0.43
C ILE A 142 15.05 2.11 0.13
N ALA A 143 15.64 1.76 -1.00
CA ALA A 143 16.93 2.31 -1.43
C ALA A 143 16.89 3.82 -1.73
N ARG A 144 15.69 4.38 -1.94
CA ARG A 144 15.46 5.82 -2.11
C ARG A 144 15.23 6.57 -0.79
N GLU A 145 15.56 5.98 0.34
CA GLU A 145 15.49 6.63 1.66
C GLU A 145 16.57 7.72 1.79
N ASP A 146 16.54 8.65 0.82
CA ASP A 146 17.47 9.77 0.61
C ASP A 146 16.78 11.15 0.73
N GLY A 147 15.55 11.15 1.27
CA GLY A 147 14.69 12.33 1.40
C GLY A 147 13.52 12.39 0.44
N SER A 148 13.54 11.63 -0.67
CA SER A 148 12.37 11.50 -1.56
C SER A 148 11.37 10.45 -1.06
N VAL A 149 11.82 9.48 -0.26
CA VAL A 149 11.03 8.42 0.34
C VAL A 149 11.29 8.37 1.84
N ALA A 150 10.24 8.46 2.64
CA ALA A 150 10.31 8.22 4.08
C ALA A 150 9.76 6.82 4.39
N VAL A 151 10.55 6.00 5.08
CA VAL A 151 10.17 4.63 5.44
C VAL A 151 9.86 4.54 6.93
N THR A 152 8.59 4.25 7.25
CA THR A 152 8.17 3.92 8.62
C THR A 152 8.05 2.41 8.77
N ARG A 153 8.54 1.89 9.89
CA ARG A 153 8.45 0.48 10.26
C ARG A 153 7.68 0.33 11.56
N GLY A 154 6.98 -0.80 11.72
CA GLY A 154 6.25 -1.07 12.95
C GLY A 154 5.90 -2.55 13.11
N SER A 155 5.83 -2.99 14.36
CA SER A 155 5.47 -4.36 14.71
C SER A 155 3.98 -4.49 15.05
N THR A 156 3.43 -5.68 14.90
CA THR A 156 2.08 -6.02 15.37
C THR A 156 1.87 -5.64 16.84
N PHE A 157 2.91 -5.79 17.64
CA PHE A 157 2.83 -5.61 19.09
C PHE A 157 2.72 -4.13 19.52
N GLU A 158 3.11 -3.19 18.66
CA GLU A 158 2.92 -1.75 18.92
C GLU A 158 1.43 -1.35 18.90
N ASN A 159 0.57 -2.17 18.29
CA ASN A 159 -0.87 -1.96 18.25
C ASN A 159 -1.64 -3.01 19.09
N ALA A 160 -0.97 -3.70 20.01
CA ALA A 160 -1.53 -4.83 20.77
C ALA A 160 -2.78 -4.44 21.56
N GLU A 161 -2.90 -3.22 22.07
CA GLU A 161 -4.04 -2.72 22.81
C GLU A 161 -5.36 -2.68 21.99
N HIS A 162 -5.24 -2.60 20.66
CA HIS A 162 -6.38 -2.60 19.73
C HIS A 162 -6.65 -3.97 19.12
N LEU A 163 -5.92 -5.00 19.54
CA LEU A 163 -6.03 -6.36 19.04
C LEU A 163 -6.54 -7.29 20.15
N SER A 164 -7.26 -8.33 19.77
CA SER A 164 -7.72 -9.33 20.72
C SER A 164 -6.55 -9.98 21.46
N PRO A 165 -6.56 -10.06 22.81
CA PRO A 165 -5.52 -10.76 23.58
C PRO A 165 -5.30 -12.19 23.12
N ALA A 166 -6.37 -12.91 22.78
CA ALA A 166 -6.30 -14.27 22.26
C ALA A 166 -5.58 -14.34 20.91
N PHE A 167 -5.80 -13.35 20.02
CA PHE A 167 -5.06 -13.24 18.76
C PHE A 167 -3.57 -13.02 19.04
N ILE A 168 -3.21 -12.08 19.90
CA ILE A 168 -1.82 -11.79 20.26
C ILE A 168 -1.13 -13.02 20.84
N ALA A 169 -1.77 -13.71 21.79
CA ALA A 169 -1.24 -14.93 22.39
C ALA A 169 -1.04 -16.04 21.34
N GLY A 170 -2.03 -16.23 20.46
CA GLY A 170 -1.99 -17.26 19.42
C GLY A 170 -0.89 -17.02 18.38
N ILE A 171 -0.74 -15.79 17.87
CA ILE A 171 0.32 -15.49 16.90
C ILE A 171 1.71 -15.55 17.53
N ARG A 172 1.85 -15.11 18.80
CA ARG A 172 3.10 -15.20 19.52
C ARG A 172 3.52 -16.65 19.68
N ALA A 173 2.66 -17.51 20.25
CA ALA A 173 2.94 -18.91 20.44
C ALA A 173 3.32 -19.66 19.14
N ARG A 174 2.73 -19.27 18.01
CA ARG A 174 2.93 -19.95 16.72
C ARG A 174 4.11 -19.44 15.91
N TYR A 175 4.40 -18.15 15.97
CA TYR A 175 5.32 -17.50 15.04
C TYR A 175 6.51 -16.79 15.69
N GLU A 176 6.50 -16.56 17.01
CA GLU A 176 7.64 -15.93 17.69
C GLU A 176 8.92 -16.76 17.49
N GLY A 177 10.02 -16.10 17.19
CA GLY A 177 11.29 -16.77 16.87
C GLY A 177 11.39 -17.38 15.47
N THR A 178 10.29 -17.45 14.72
CA THR A 178 10.32 -17.97 13.35
C THR A 178 10.64 -16.88 12.32
N ARG A 179 11.16 -17.30 11.15
CA ARG A 179 11.38 -16.38 10.02
C ARG A 179 10.08 -15.70 9.57
N LEU A 180 8.97 -16.47 9.50
CA LEU A 180 7.66 -15.91 9.14
C LEU A 180 7.19 -14.89 10.17
N GLY A 181 7.43 -15.13 11.46
CA GLY A 181 7.13 -14.17 12.52
C GLY A 181 7.90 -12.86 12.37
N ARG A 182 9.18 -12.91 12.03
CA ARG A 182 9.96 -11.70 11.77
C ARG A 182 9.35 -10.85 10.65
N GLN A 183 8.93 -11.47 9.57
CA GLN A 183 8.27 -10.77 8.45
C GLN A 183 6.86 -10.29 8.81
N GLU A 184 5.99 -11.17 9.28
CA GLU A 184 4.55 -10.92 9.42
C GLU A 184 4.20 -10.18 10.72
N LEU A 185 5.00 -10.31 11.79
CA LEU A 185 4.75 -9.69 13.08
C LEU A 185 5.63 -8.46 13.33
N TYR A 186 6.90 -8.54 13.00
CA TYR A 186 7.84 -7.44 13.23
C TYR A 186 8.02 -6.53 12.02
N GLY A 187 7.44 -6.88 10.87
CA GLY A 187 7.53 -6.05 9.67
C GLY A 187 8.95 -5.98 9.09
N GLU A 188 9.77 -7.00 9.31
CA GLU A 188 11.13 -7.05 8.82
C GLU A 188 11.18 -7.49 7.34
N LEU A 189 11.96 -6.79 6.54
CA LEU A 189 12.30 -7.24 5.21
C LEU A 189 13.44 -8.25 5.33
N LEU A 190 13.11 -9.52 5.18
CA LEU A 190 14.09 -10.59 5.33
C LEU A 190 14.97 -10.71 4.08
N GLU A 191 16.26 -10.68 4.28
CA GLU A 191 17.26 -10.97 3.26
C GLU A 191 17.37 -12.49 3.00
N ASP A 192 18.40 -12.92 2.29
CA ASP A 192 18.58 -14.32 1.89
C ASP A 192 18.52 -15.30 3.06
N VAL A 193 18.10 -16.52 2.78
CA VAL A 193 18.12 -17.61 3.76
C VAL A 193 19.57 -17.97 4.04
N PRO A 194 20.02 -17.94 5.30
CA PRO A 194 21.34 -18.47 5.62
C PRO A 194 21.50 -19.91 5.09
N GLY A 195 22.56 -20.17 4.35
CA GLY A 195 22.79 -21.46 3.72
C GLY A 195 22.01 -21.73 2.43
N ALA A 196 21.33 -20.73 1.86
CA ALA A 196 20.76 -20.86 0.53
C ALA A 196 21.87 -21.13 -0.51
N LEU A 197 21.65 -22.13 -1.38
CA LEU A 197 22.55 -22.42 -2.49
C LEU A 197 22.71 -21.24 -3.45
N TRP A 198 21.67 -20.42 -3.57
CA TRP A 198 21.62 -19.23 -4.41
C TRP A 198 21.14 -18.03 -3.60
N THR A 199 21.97 -17.02 -3.48
CA THR A 199 21.56 -15.71 -2.93
C THR A 199 21.03 -14.83 -4.04
N ALA A 200 20.27 -13.78 -3.69
CA ALA A 200 19.80 -12.80 -4.67
C ALA A 200 20.98 -12.15 -5.41
N GLU A 201 22.09 -11.90 -4.71
CA GLU A 201 23.30 -11.35 -5.28
C GLU A 201 23.94 -12.30 -6.30
N MET A 202 23.99 -13.59 -5.99
CA MET A 202 24.51 -14.61 -6.92
C MET A 202 23.66 -14.70 -8.18
N ILE A 203 22.31 -14.65 -8.03
CA ILE A 203 21.38 -14.68 -9.17
C ILE A 203 21.54 -13.41 -10.01
N GLU A 204 21.67 -12.24 -9.38
CA GLU A 204 21.83 -10.97 -10.09
C GLU A 204 23.19 -10.92 -10.85
N ARG A 205 24.26 -11.40 -10.25
CA ARG A 205 25.57 -11.54 -10.91
C ARG A 205 25.54 -12.56 -12.07
N ALA A 206 24.74 -13.60 -11.94
CA ALA A 206 24.59 -14.63 -12.98
C ALA A 206 23.62 -14.22 -14.10
N ARG A 207 22.94 -13.09 -13.99
CA ARG A 207 22.11 -12.55 -15.07
C ARG A 207 23.00 -12.25 -16.26
N ALA A 208 22.93 -13.11 -17.29
CA ALA A 208 23.59 -12.83 -18.55
C ALA A 208 23.00 -11.54 -19.16
N THR A 209 23.85 -10.55 -19.35
CA THR A 209 23.50 -9.46 -20.25
C THR A 209 23.40 -10.07 -21.63
N LEU A 210 22.21 -10.14 -22.21
CA LEU A 210 22.06 -10.53 -23.61
C LEU A 210 22.91 -9.57 -24.44
N LEU A 211 23.98 -10.07 -25.02
CA LEU A 211 24.74 -9.31 -25.99
C LEU A 211 23.80 -8.98 -27.14
N PRO A 212 23.76 -7.73 -27.61
CA PRO A 212 23.00 -7.41 -28.81
C PRO A 212 23.55 -8.25 -29.98
N ALA A 213 22.60 -8.86 -30.69
CA ALA A 213 22.89 -9.62 -31.91
C ALA A 213 23.39 -8.70 -33.03
#